data_f1aee67e8ae278cf45971d3bce3e0239
#
_entry.id   f1aee67e8ae278cf45971d3bce3e0239
#
_cell.length_a   1.000
_cell.length_b   1.000
_cell.length_c   1.000
_cell.angle_alpha   90.00
_cell.angle_beta   90.00
_cell.angle_gamma   90.00
#
_symmetry.space_group_name_H-M   'P 1'
#
loop_
_entity.id
_entity.type
_entity.pdbx_description
1 polymer ?
#
loop_
_entity_poly.entity_id
_entity_poly.type
_entity_poly.pdbx_seq_one_letter_code
_entity_poly.pdbx_strand_id
1 'polypeptide(L)'
;MYVLDHVGPFNIRATRRLAALAAAGDRIAISDLVRLEYRVLPIKNADKTKLSLFDGFCARPDVRLAPITRSVFDRATTIRATHNFKLADSLHLAAAVEGGCDRVLTNDNRLSAFADIPVEVLP
;
A
#
# COMPACT_ATOMS: atom_id res chain seq x y z
N MET A 1 -10.42 -6.50 1.65
CA MET A 1 -9.72 -5.34 1.12
C MET A 1 -8.23 -5.64 1.05
N TYR A 2 -7.60 -5.30 -0.04
CA TYR A 2 -6.17 -5.54 -0.27
C TYR A 2 -5.43 -4.23 -0.24
N VAL A 3 -4.29 -4.19 0.41
CA VAL A 3 -3.45 -3.01 0.47
C VAL A 3 -2.20 -3.20 -0.38
N LEU A 4 -1.87 -2.17 -1.17
CA LEU A 4 -0.63 -2.11 -1.93
C LEU A 4 0.46 -1.46 -1.09
N ASP A 5 1.63 -2.08 -1.11
CA ASP A 5 2.82 -1.58 -0.44
C ASP A 5 4.01 -1.65 -1.39
N HIS A 6 4.76 -0.57 -1.53
CA HIS A 6 5.96 -0.42 -2.35
C HIS A 6 5.79 -0.70 -3.84
N VAL A 7 4.67 -1.24 -4.26
CA VAL A 7 4.39 -1.52 -5.66
C VAL A 7 3.54 -0.38 -6.20
N GLY A 8 4.07 0.37 -7.15
CA GLY A 8 3.28 1.39 -7.82
C GLY A 8 2.07 0.77 -8.52
N PRO A 9 0.91 1.46 -8.56
CA PRO A 9 -0.28 0.91 -9.19
C PRO A 9 -0.11 0.70 -10.70
N PHE A 10 0.93 1.25 -11.29
CA PHE A 10 1.26 1.13 -12.71
C PHE A 10 2.37 0.13 -13.00
N ASN A 11 2.87 -0.58 -11.98
CA ASN A 11 3.76 -1.72 -12.18
C ASN A 11 2.96 -2.82 -12.88
N ILE A 12 3.54 -3.47 -13.89
CA ILE A 12 2.82 -4.46 -14.71
C ILE A 12 2.27 -5.63 -13.89
N ARG A 13 3.02 -6.09 -12.89
CA ARG A 13 2.57 -7.18 -12.02
C ARG A 13 1.42 -6.74 -11.13
N ALA A 14 1.54 -5.55 -10.55
CA ALA A 14 0.47 -4.95 -9.76
C ALA A 14 -0.77 -4.71 -10.61
N THR A 15 -0.61 -4.18 -11.82
CA THR A 15 -1.72 -3.91 -12.73
C THR A 15 -2.52 -5.18 -13.03
N ARG A 16 -1.85 -6.30 -13.30
CA ARG A 16 -2.52 -7.59 -13.54
C ARG A 16 -3.28 -8.06 -12.30
N ARG A 17 -2.65 -7.97 -11.14
CA ARG A 17 -3.29 -8.40 -9.88
C ARG A 17 -4.47 -7.51 -9.52
N LEU A 18 -4.33 -6.19 -9.70
CA LEU A 18 -5.41 -5.24 -9.45
C LEU A 18 -6.60 -5.48 -10.39
N ALA A 19 -6.36 -5.79 -11.64
CA ALA A 19 -7.42 -6.12 -12.60
C ALA A 19 -8.19 -7.38 -12.16
N ALA A 20 -7.49 -8.41 -11.69
CA ALA A 20 -8.10 -9.62 -11.17
C ALA A 20 -8.95 -9.35 -9.92
N LEU A 21 -8.46 -8.52 -9.01
CA LEU A 21 -9.19 -8.13 -7.81
C LEU A 21 -10.45 -7.34 -8.15
N ALA A 22 -10.34 -6.39 -9.07
CA ALA A 22 -11.50 -5.60 -9.53
C ALA A 22 -12.56 -6.51 -10.17
N ALA A 23 -12.14 -7.47 -10.98
CA ALA A 23 -13.04 -8.44 -11.60
C ALA A 23 -13.73 -9.33 -10.57
N ALA A 24 -13.10 -9.61 -9.44
CA ALA A 24 -13.67 -10.38 -8.33
C ALA A 24 -14.53 -9.52 -7.39
N GLY A 25 -14.62 -8.22 -7.62
CA GLY A 25 -15.38 -7.30 -6.76
C GLY A 25 -14.64 -6.90 -5.48
N ASP A 26 -13.34 -7.14 -5.39
CA ASP A 26 -12.53 -6.78 -4.24
C ASP A 26 -12.19 -5.29 -4.24
N ARG A 27 -11.98 -4.75 -3.05
CA ARG A 27 -11.55 -3.37 -2.86
C ARG A 27 -10.04 -3.30 -2.63
N ILE A 28 -9.47 -2.15 -2.99
CA ILE A 28 -8.06 -1.86 -2.84
C ILE A 28 -7.90 -0.73 -1.83
N ALA A 29 -6.90 -0.84 -0.97
CA ALA A 29 -6.49 0.25 -0.09
C ALA A 29 -5.04 0.61 -0.38
N ILE A 30 -4.72 1.89 -0.30
CA ILE A 30 -3.35 2.38 -0.22
C ILE A 30 -3.26 3.30 0.98
N SER A 31 -2.12 3.29 1.67
CA SER A 31 -1.95 4.18 2.81
C SER A 31 -1.69 5.61 2.33
N ASP A 32 -1.97 6.58 3.20
CA ASP A 32 -1.61 7.97 2.95
C ASP A 32 -0.09 8.12 2.70
N LEU A 33 0.72 7.24 3.29
CA LEU A 33 2.16 7.23 3.07
C LEU A 33 2.52 6.82 1.63
N VAL A 34 1.85 5.82 1.06
CA VAL A 34 2.02 5.44 -0.34
C VAL A 34 1.66 6.62 -1.25
N ARG A 35 0.56 7.29 -0.97
CA ARG A 35 0.13 8.46 -1.72
C ARG A 35 1.20 9.54 -1.71
N LEU A 36 1.78 9.82 -0.55
CA LEU A 36 2.89 10.77 -0.43
C LEU A 36 4.08 10.33 -1.28
N GLU A 37 4.52 9.10 -1.11
CA GLU A 37 5.72 8.58 -1.79
C GLU A 37 5.59 8.63 -3.32
N TYR A 38 4.43 8.27 -3.86
CA TYR A 38 4.23 8.26 -5.31
C TYR A 38 3.96 9.63 -5.93
N ARG A 39 3.66 10.65 -5.13
CA ARG A 39 3.45 12.00 -5.64
C ARG A 39 4.72 12.86 -5.63
N VAL A 40 5.74 12.47 -4.88
CA VAL A 40 6.96 13.27 -4.73
C VAL A 40 7.67 13.48 -6.07
N LEU A 41 7.99 12.42 -6.80
CA LEU A 41 8.72 12.53 -8.06
C LEU A 41 7.93 13.26 -9.16
N PRO A 42 6.65 12.96 -9.39
CA PRO A 42 5.86 13.71 -10.36
C PRO A 42 5.80 15.21 -10.07
N ILE A 43 5.66 15.58 -8.80
CA ILE A 43 5.67 17.00 -8.41
C ILE A 43 7.04 17.62 -8.64
N LYS A 44 8.10 16.94 -8.18
CA LYS A 44 9.47 17.40 -8.32
C LYS A 44 9.87 17.61 -9.78
N ASN A 45 9.42 16.72 -10.66
CA ASN A 45 9.75 16.74 -12.08
C ASN A 45 8.72 17.50 -12.93
N ALA A 46 7.72 18.13 -12.30
CA ALA A 46 6.61 18.80 -12.99
C ALA A 46 5.91 17.88 -14.01
N ASP A 47 5.81 16.58 -13.70
CA ASP A 47 5.15 15.59 -14.54
C ASP A 47 3.66 15.53 -14.22
N LYS A 48 2.90 16.44 -14.83
CA LYS A 48 1.47 16.57 -14.59
C LYS A 48 0.69 15.34 -15.02
N THR A 49 1.14 14.67 -16.08
CA THR A 49 0.47 13.46 -16.59
C THR A 49 0.54 12.31 -15.58
N LYS A 50 1.73 12.02 -15.03
CA LYS A 50 1.89 10.97 -14.02
C LYS A 50 1.13 11.32 -12.75
N LEU A 51 1.18 12.58 -12.32
CA LEU A 51 0.44 13.02 -11.14
C LEU A 51 -1.06 12.81 -11.30
N SER A 52 -1.62 13.21 -12.44
CA SER A 52 -3.04 13.04 -12.75
C SER A 52 -3.43 11.56 -12.82
N LEU A 53 -2.59 10.70 -13.39
CA LEU A 53 -2.85 9.26 -13.45
C LEU A 53 -2.91 8.66 -12.06
N PHE A 54 -1.99 9.02 -11.19
CA PHE A 54 -1.97 8.51 -9.82
C PHE A 54 -3.15 9.06 -9.01
N ASP A 55 -3.43 10.35 -9.12
CA ASP A 55 -4.57 10.95 -8.41
C ASP A 55 -5.90 10.36 -8.91
N GLY A 56 -6.01 10.08 -10.20
CA GLY A 56 -7.16 9.38 -10.77
C GLY A 56 -7.33 7.97 -10.22
N PHE A 57 -6.24 7.24 -10.05
CA PHE A 57 -6.26 5.92 -9.40
C PHE A 57 -6.78 6.05 -7.96
N CYS A 58 -6.29 7.00 -7.19
CA CYS A 58 -6.73 7.23 -5.81
C CYS A 58 -8.21 7.60 -5.71
N ALA A 59 -8.76 8.22 -6.74
CA ALA A 59 -10.15 8.65 -6.78
C ALA A 59 -11.14 7.55 -7.23
N ARG A 60 -10.64 6.37 -7.61
CA ARG A 60 -11.51 5.27 -8.04
C ARG A 60 -12.42 4.83 -6.88
N PRO A 61 -13.70 4.47 -7.18
CA PRO A 61 -14.64 4.03 -6.14
C PRO A 61 -14.20 2.77 -5.39
N ASP A 62 -13.39 1.91 -6.01
CA ASP A 62 -12.87 0.67 -5.42
C ASP A 62 -11.55 0.87 -4.65
N VAL A 63 -11.05 2.10 -4.60
CA VAL A 63 -9.80 2.45 -3.90
C VAL A 63 -10.10 3.29 -2.68
N ARG A 64 -9.55 2.90 -1.54
CA ARG A 64 -9.63 3.66 -0.29
C ARG A 64 -8.24 4.09 0.16
N LEU A 65 -8.14 5.32 0.65
CA LEU A 65 -6.93 5.80 1.31
C LEU A 65 -6.99 5.42 2.78
N ALA A 66 -6.02 4.62 3.25
CA ALA A 66 -5.91 4.24 4.65
C ALA A 66 -5.13 5.32 5.41
N PRO A 67 -5.74 5.95 6.42
CA PRO A 67 -5.08 7.06 7.13
C PRO A 67 -3.93 6.56 8.01
N ILE A 68 -2.93 7.42 8.20
CA ILE A 68 -1.84 7.19 9.15
C ILE A 68 -2.19 7.89 10.46
N THR A 69 -2.88 7.17 11.32
CA THR A 69 -3.36 7.66 12.62
C THR A 69 -2.33 7.41 13.72
N ARG A 70 -2.60 7.93 14.92
CA ARG A 70 -1.79 7.58 16.10
C ARG A 70 -1.78 6.08 16.35
N SER A 71 -2.93 5.41 16.23
CA SER A 71 -3.01 3.95 16.38
C SER A 71 -2.11 3.22 15.37
N VAL A 72 -2.01 3.72 14.14
CA VAL A 72 -1.09 3.18 13.14
C VAL A 72 0.35 3.36 13.59
N PHE A 73 0.73 4.53 14.09
CA PHE A 73 2.08 4.77 14.60
C PHE A 73 2.41 3.85 15.79
N ASP A 74 1.48 3.70 16.72
CA ASP A 74 1.69 2.84 17.89
C ASP A 74 1.88 1.38 17.48
N ARG A 75 1.06 0.88 16.58
CA ARG A 75 1.22 -0.47 16.03
C ARG A 75 2.52 -0.62 15.25
N ALA A 76 2.90 0.37 14.45
CA ALA A 76 4.15 0.37 13.70
C ALA A 76 5.36 0.30 14.64
N THR A 77 5.30 0.94 15.79
CA THR A 77 6.35 0.87 16.81
C THR A 77 6.58 -0.58 17.25
N THR A 78 5.51 -1.30 17.55
CA THR A 78 5.58 -2.72 17.95
C THR A 78 6.09 -3.59 16.79
N ILE A 79 5.58 -3.38 15.59
CA ILE A 79 6.00 -4.15 14.41
C ILE A 79 7.50 -3.95 14.15
N ARG A 80 7.96 -2.70 14.18
CA ARG A 80 9.37 -2.38 13.95
C ARG A 80 10.28 -2.99 15.02
N ALA A 81 9.87 -2.92 16.29
CA ALA A 81 10.64 -3.51 17.38
C ALA A 81 10.71 -5.02 17.31
N THR A 82 9.63 -5.68 16.86
CA THR A 82 9.56 -7.15 16.81
C THR A 82 10.27 -7.72 15.57
N HIS A 83 10.09 -7.09 14.41
CA HIS A 83 10.53 -7.64 13.11
C HIS A 83 11.76 -6.93 12.54
N ASN A 84 12.14 -5.80 13.11
CA ASN A 84 13.24 -4.98 12.61
C ASN A 84 13.06 -4.53 11.14
N PHE A 85 11.82 -4.33 10.72
CA PHE A 85 11.51 -3.77 9.41
C PHE A 85 11.89 -2.29 9.35
N LYS A 86 12.04 -1.76 8.13
CA LYS A 86 12.24 -0.33 7.92
C LYS A 86 11.03 0.45 8.38
N LEU A 87 11.23 1.75 8.66
CA LEU A 87 10.17 2.63 9.14
C LEU A 87 8.95 2.62 8.22
N ALA A 88 9.15 2.85 6.93
CA ALA A 88 8.06 2.90 5.96
C ALA A 88 7.30 1.57 5.89
N ASP A 89 8.02 0.43 5.87
CA ASP A 89 7.42 -0.90 5.84
C ASP A 89 6.54 -1.14 7.07
N SER A 90 7.03 -0.75 8.24
CA SER A 90 6.28 -0.90 9.50
C SER A 90 4.99 -0.07 9.48
N LEU A 91 5.04 1.15 8.93
CA LEU A 91 3.86 2.00 8.80
C LEU A 91 2.84 1.43 7.81
N HIS A 92 3.29 0.89 6.67
CA HIS A 92 2.40 0.28 5.69
C HIS A 92 1.69 -0.95 6.27
N LEU A 93 2.43 -1.82 6.94
CA LEU A 93 1.85 -3.02 7.58
C LEU A 93 0.88 -2.63 8.68
N ALA A 94 1.24 -1.65 9.51
CA ALA A 94 0.38 -1.16 10.57
C ALA A 94 -0.91 -0.54 10.01
N ALA A 95 -0.82 0.23 8.94
CA ALA A 95 -1.98 0.82 8.28
C ALA A 95 -2.91 -0.27 7.73
N ALA A 96 -2.36 -1.34 7.18
CA ALA A 96 -3.14 -2.46 6.68
C ALA A 96 -3.92 -3.16 7.81
N VAL A 97 -3.27 -3.43 8.92
CA VAL A 97 -3.90 -4.08 10.09
C VAL A 97 -4.99 -3.18 10.68
N GLU A 98 -4.65 -1.91 10.96
CA GLU A 98 -5.60 -0.96 11.54
C GLU A 98 -6.76 -0.64 10.60
N GLY A 99 -6.51 -0.68 9.30
CA GLY A 99 -7.52 -0.47 8.27
C GLY A 99 -8.44 -1.66 8.02
N GLY A 100 -8.22 -2.78 8.71
CA GLY A 100 -9.03 -4.00 8.54
C GLY A 100 -8.85 -4.66 7.18
N CYS A 101 -7.67 -4.53 6.58
CA CYS A 101 -7.38 -5.15 5.30
C CYS A 101 -7.21 -6.66 5.45
N ASP A 102 -7.60 -7.42 4.43
CA ASP A 102 -7.52 -8.88 4.43
C ASP A 102 -6.15 -9.38 4.01
N ARG A 103 -5.41 -8.60 3.24
CA ARG A 103 -4.13 -9.01 2.68
C ARG A 103 -3.29 -7.80 2.27
N VAL A 104 -1.98 -7.93 2.40
CA VAL A 104 -0.99 -6.97 1.89
C VAL A 104 -0.40 -7.51 0.59
N LEU A 105 -0.39 -6.66 -0.45
CA LEU A 105 0.30 -6.94 -1.71
C LEU A 105 1.61 -6.18 -1.74
N THR A 106 2.73 -6.88 -1.91
CA THR A 106 4.05 -6.28 -1.92
C THR A 106 4.95 -6.99 -2.94
N ASN A 107 6.02 -6.33 -3.35
CA ASN A 107 7.10 -6.96 -4.10
C ASN A 107 8.33 -7.29 -3.23
N ASP A 108 8.23 -7.08 -1.93
CA ASP A 108 9.34 -7.28 -0.99
C ASP A 108 9.15 -8.56 -0.20
N ASN A 109 9.98 -9.56 -0.50
CA ASN A 109 9.97 -10.86 0.18
C ASN A 109 10.17 -10.78 1.69
N ARG A 110 10.88 -9.76 2.17
CA ARG A 110 11.15 -9.62 3.61
C ARG A 110 9.86 -9.44 4.42
N LEU A 111 8.83 -8.85 3.81
CA LEU A 111 7.56 -8.61 4.50
C LEU A 111 6.76 -9.89 4.72
N SER A 112 7.08 -10.98 4.05
CA SER A 112 6.43 -12.27 4.26
C SER A 112 6.64 -12.85 5.67
N ALA A 113 7.63 -12.33 6.41
CA ALA A 113 7.84 -12.70 7.81
C ALA A 113 6.76 -12.15 8.75
N PHE A 114 5.98 -11.16 8.31
CA PHE A 114 4.90 -10.59 9.09
C PHE A 114 3.70 -11.54 9.10
N ALA A 115 3.18 -11.87 10.30
CA ALA A 115 2.18 -12.92 10.46
C ALA A 115 0.79 -12.41 10.84
N ASP A 116 0.65 -11.14 11.24
CA ASP A 116 -0.62 -10.60 11.74
C ASP A 116 -1.68 -10.46 10.63
N ILE A 117 -1.25 -10.42 9.39
CA ILE A 117 -2.10 -10.35 8.20
C ILE A 117 -1.41 -11.11 7.08
N PRO A 118 -2.14 -11.82 6.22
CA PRO A 118 -1.52 -12.49 5.07
C PRO A 118 -0.78 -11.50 4.17
N VAL A 119 0.43 -11.86 3.77
CA VAL A 119 1.25 -11.07 2.85
C VAL A 119 1.41 -11.86 1.56
N GLU A 120 0.97 -11.27 0.46
CA GLU A 120 1.15 -11.81 -0.88
C GLU A 120 2.30 -11.07 -1.56
N VAL A 121 3.37 -11.80 -1.87
CA VAL A 121 4.50 -11.24 -2.61
C VAL A 121 4.23 -11.42 -4.10
N LEU A 122 4.20 -10.33 -4.85
CA LEU A 122 3.98 -10.35 -6.29
C LEU A 122 5.17 -11.00 -6.99
N PRO A 123 4.92 -11.84 -8.02
CA PRO A 123 5.97 -12.57 -8.73
C PRO A 123 6.90 -11.66 -9.53
#